data_c4f86db897febbd8034732f63c9899b4
#
_entry.id   c4f86db897febbd8034732f63c9899b4
#
_cell.length_a   1.000
_cell.length_b   1.000
_cell.length_c   1.000
_cell.angle_alpha   90.00
_cell.angle_beta   90.00
_cell.angle_gamma   90.00
#
_symmetry.space_group_name_H-M   'P 1'
#
loop_
_entity.id
_entity.type
_entity.pdbx_description
1 polymer ?
#
loop_
_entity_poly.entity_id
_entity_poly.type
_entity_poly.pdbx_seq_one_letter_code
_entity_poly.pdbx_strand_id
1 'polypeptide(L)'
;TVRKRIQQLESEGVIKGYSAHIDYQRSGYPLRMMLFCTASIPERGDLVSDILAIDGVVSVQELVTGEQNLLVTAVGESDSDITPVAQELLDMGLTIADEVLVRSHEATPFGEFKTD
;
A
#
# COMPACT_ATOMS: atom_id res chain seq x y z
N THR A 1 -24.01 5.78 21.94
CA THR A 1 -23.66 6.96 21.14
C THR A 1 -22.56 6.64 20.13
N VAL A 2 -22.45 7.47 19.12
CA VAL A 2 -21.39 7.32 18.11
C VAL A 2 -20.01 7.43 18.79
N ARG A 3 -19.82 8.34 19.72
CA ARG A 3 -18.55 8.50 20.42
C ARG A 3 -18.15 7.25 21.16
N LYS A 4 -19.10 6.63 21.87
CA LYS A 4 -18.82 5.39 22.60
C LYS A 4 -18.45 4.26 21.68
N ARG A 5 -19.12 4.18 20.54
CA ARG A 5 -18.85 3.15 19.54
C ARG A 5 -17.42 3.30 18.98
N ILE A 6 -17.03 4.51 18.67
CA ILE A 6 -15.69 4.79 18.16
C ILE A 6 -14.64 4.42 19.20
N GLN A 7 -14.85 4.81 20.46
CA GLN A 7 -13.94 4.47 21.55
C GLN A 7 -13.81 2.96 21.73
N GLN A 8 -14.92 2.25 21.62
CA GLN A 8 -14.91 0.80 21.70
C GLN A 8 -14.10 0.17 20.58
N LEU A 9 -14.30 0.64 19.34
CA LEU A 9 -13.57 0.14 18.19
C LEU A 9 -12.06 0.43 18.30
N GLU A 10 -11.72 1.58 18.85
CA GLU A 10 -10.32 1.91 19.10
C GLU A 10 -9.70 0.99 20.14
N SER A 11 -10.41 0.77 21.27
CA SER A 11 -9.89 -0.06 22.35
C SER A 11 -9.77 -1.53 21.96
N GLU A 12 -10.61 -2.00 21.04
CA GLU A 12 -10.57 -3.37 20.53
C GLU A 12 -9.59 -3.56 19.39
N GLY A 13 -8.93 -2.48 18.94
CA GLY A 13 -8.00 -2.53 17.85
C GLY A 13 -8.64 -2.57 16.48
N VAL A 14 -9.96 -2.40 16.38
CA VAL A 14 -10.65 -2.34 15.08
C VAL A 14 -10.29 -1.06 14.36
N ILE A 15 -10.29 0.06 15.07
CA ILE A 15 -9.75 1.32 14.54
C ILE A 15 -8.31 1.43 15.01
N LYS A 16 -7.38 1.31 14.09
CA LYS A 16 -5.94 1.32 14.38
C LYS A 16 -5.36 2.72 14.44
N GLY A 17 -6.06 3.68 13.87
CA GLY A 17 -5.57 5.05 13.83
C GLY A 17 -6.35 5.86 12.81
N TYR A 18 -5.86 7.07 12.58
CA TYR A 18 -6.48 8.01 11.65
C TYR A 18 -5.41 8.55 10.71
N SER A 19 -5.77 8.72 9.46
CA SER A 19 -4.86 9.28 8.47
C SER A 19 -5.65 10.09 7.45
N ALA A 20 -4.96 10.99 6.76
CA ALA A 20 -5.57 11.77 5.71
C ALA A 20 -5.70 10.95 4.43
N HIS A 21 -6.79 11.17 3.72
CA HIS A 21 -6.92 10.67 2.37
C HIS A 21 -6.27 11.68 1.43
N ILE A 22 -5.25 11.23 0.70
CA ILE A 22 -4.46 12.09 -0.17
C ILE A 22 -4.88 11.88 -1.62
N ASP A 23 -5.23 12.96 -2.30
CA ASP A 23 -5.38 12.93 -3.76
C ASP A 23 -3.99 13.17 -4.35
N TYR A 24 -3.32 12.10 -4.74
CA TYR A 24 -1.94 12.18 -5.21
C TYR A 24 -1.81 12.97 -6.50
N GLN A 25 -2.83 12.96 -7.36
CA GLN A 25 -2.80 13.75 -8.58
C GLN A 25 -2.74 15.24 -8.26
N ARG A 26 -3.56 15.69 -7.29
CA ARG A 26 -3.58 17.10 -6.89
C ARG A 26 -2.35 17.51 -6.10
N SER A 27 -1.70 16.56 -5.44
CA SER A 27 -0.49 16.85 -4.67
C SER A 27 0.78 16.80 -5.50
N GLY A 28 0.68 16.56 -6.81
CA GLY A 28 1.83 16.54 -7.70
C GLY A 28 2.38 15.17 -8.02
N TYR A 29 1.66 14.10 -7.69
CA TYR A 29 2.07 12.72 -7.93
C TYR A 29 1.04 11.98 -8.76
N PRO A 30 0.90 12.31 -10.06
CA PRO A 30 -0.18 11.75 -10.89
C PRO A 30 -0.01 10.28 -11.24
N LEU A 31 1.20 9.75 -11.19
CA LEU A 31 1.41 8.34 -11.46
C LEU A 31 1.26 7.51 -10.19
N ARG A 32 0.45 6.46 -10.28
CA ARG A 32 0.29 5.48 -9.21
C ARG A 32 0.47 4.10 -9.83
N MET A 33 1.50 3.40 -9.39
CA MET A 33 1.90 2.11 -9.95
C MET A 33 1.74 1.03 -8.91
N MET A 34 1.14 -0.09 -9.31
CA MET A 34 1.08 -1.29 -8.49
C MET A 34 2.10 -2.29 -9.01
N LEU A 35 2.99 -2.73 -8.12
CA LEU A 35 4.05 -3.68 -8.46
C LEU A 35 3.75 -5.00 -7.75
N PHE A 36 3.46 -6.02 -8.53
CA PHE A 36 3.20 -7.36 -8.01
C PHE A 36 4.52 -8.11 -7.89
N CYS A 37 4.90 -8.43 -6.67
CA CYS A 37 6.22 -8.97 -6.36
C CYS A 37 6.15 -10.33 -5.69
N THR A 38 7.26 -11.05 -5.77
CA THR A 38 7.45 -12.30 -5.05
C THR A 38 8.68 -12.19 -4.17
N ALA A 39 8.54 -12.53 -2.90
CA ALA A 39 9.62 -12.59 -1.93
C ALA A 39 9.60 -13.95 -1.24
N SER A 40 10.75 -14.38 -0.71
CA SER A 40 10.76 -15.62 0.07
C SER A 40 10.03 -15.42 1.39
N ILE A 41 9.26 -16.44 1.76
CA ILE A 41 8.36 -16.36 2.92
C ILE A 41 9.07 -16.01 4.24
N PRO A 42 10.24 -16.59 4.56
CA PRO A 42 10.89 -16.30 5.84
C PRO A 42 11.30 -14.83 6.03
N GLU A 43 11.50 -14.10 4.92
CA GLU A 43 11.98 -12.72 4.96
C GLU A 43 10.88 -11.70 4.78
N ARG A 44 9.66 -12.15 4.48
CA ARG A 44 8.58 -11.28 4.06
C ARG A 44 8.20 -10.22 5.10
N GLY A 45 8.17 -10.60 6.38
CA GLY A 45 7.79 -9.68 7.44
C GLY A 45 8.77 -8.51 7.61
N ASP A 46 10.06 -8.80 7.54
CA ASP A 46 11.09 -7.76 7.65
C ASP A 46 11.13 -6.89 6.41
N LEU A 47 10.88 -7.49 5.24
CA LEU A 47 10.87 -6.77 3.98
C LEU A 47 9.80 -5.70 3.92
N VAL A 48 8.63 -5.93 4.53
CA VAL A 48 7.53 -4.96 4.47
C VAL A 48 7.97 -3.60 5.03
N SER A 49 8.64 -3.59 6.17
CA SER A 49 9.15 -2.35 6.75
C SER A 49 10.17 -1.68 5.86
N ASP A 50 11.08 -2.45 5.30
CA ASP A 50 12.12 -1.92 4.42
C ASP A 50 11.52 -1.35 3.13
N ILE A 51 10.51 -2.02 2.57
CA ILE A 51 9.85 -1.53 1.37
C ILE A 51 9.09 -0.23 1.65
N LEU A 52 8.42 -0.14 2.79
CA LEU A 52 7.71 1.09 3.18
C LEU A 52 8.65 2.28 3.37
N ALA A 53 9.92 2.03 3.62
CA ALA A 53 10.91 3.10 3.76
C ALA A 53 11.42 3.64 2.42
N ILE A 54 11.09 3.00 1.31
CA ILE A 54 11.50 3.48 -0.02
C ILE A 54 10.71 4.73 -0.37
N ASP A 55 11.41 5.77 -0.83
CA ASP A 55 10.76 7.00 -1.27
C ASP A 55 9.79 6.70 -2.42
N GLY A 56 8.58 7.18 -2.31
CA GLY A 56 7.54 6.98 -3.31
C GLY A 56 6.62 5.81 -3.02
N VAL A 57 7.00 4.89 -2.16
CA VAL A 57 6.13 3.79 -1.77
C VAL A 57 5.10 4.28 -0.74
N VAL A 58 3.82 4.06 -1.02
CA VAL A 58 2.73 4.51 -0.16
C VAL A 58 2.01 3.37 0.55
N SER A 59 2.12 2.15 0.05
CA SER A 59 1.52 1.00 0.73
C SER A 59 2.15 -0.30 0.28
N VAL A 60 2.08 -1.30 1.16
CA VAL A 60 2.49 -2.67 0.89
C VAL A 60 1.40 -3.59 1.41
N GLN A 61 0.97 -4.52 0.59
CA GLN A 61 0.00 -5.54 0.99
C GLN A 61 0.65 -6.92 0.86
N GLU A 62 0.43 -7.76 1.84
CA GLU A 62 0.83 -9.16 1.77
C GLU A 62 -0.32 -9.95 1.18
N LEU A 63 -0.01 -10.77 0.18
CA LEU A 63 -1.00 -11.57 -0.52
C LEU A 63 -0.88 -13.02 -0.06
N VAL A 64 -2.01 -13.65 0.20
CA VAL A 64 -2.05 -15.00 0.78
C VAL A 64 -2.01 -16.09 -0.28
N THR A 65 -2.62 -15.84 -1.42
CA THR A 65 -2.73 -16.84 -2.49
C THR A 65 -2.07 -16.34 -3.76
N GLY A 66 -1.66 -17.27 -4.62
CA GLY A 66 -1.00 -16.95 -5.87
C GLY A 66 0.51 -16.97 -5.75
N GLU A 67 1.18 -16.77 -6.87
CA GLU A 67 2.64 -16.76 -6.92
C GLU A 67 3.23 -15.45 -6.38
N GLN A 68 2.55 -14.33 -6.63
CA GLN A 68 2.95 -13.05 -6.08
C GLN A 68 2.44 -12.96 -4.65
N ASN A 69 3.31 -12.63 -3.74
CA ASN A 69 2.96 -12.55 -2.32
C ASN A 69 3.10 -11.16 -1.71
N LEU A 70 3.49 -10.18 -2.50
CA LEU A 70 3.55 -8.78 -2.08
C LEU A 70 3.01 -7.87 -3.19
N LEU A 71 2.21 -6.90 -2.79
CA LEU A 71 1.73 -5.86 -3.69
C LEU A 71 2.23 -4.52 -3.15
N VAL A 72 3.09 -3.87 -3.92
CA VAL A 72 3.68 -2.58 -3.57
C VAL A 72 3.01 -1.50 -4.41
N THR A 73 2.54 -0.45 -3.77
CA THR A 73 1.99 0.71 -4.47
C THR A 73 2.95 1.88 -4.32
N ALA A 74 3.36 2.45 -5.44
CA ALA A 74 4.27 3.59 -5.50
C ALA A 74 3.63 4.73 -6.28
N VAL A 75 3.99 5.96 -5.92
CA VAL A 75 3.52 7.17 -6.59
C VAL A 75 4.71 7.98 -7.07
N GLY A 76 4.51 8.78 -8.13
CA GLY A 76 5.55 9.61 -8.68
C GLY A 76 5.00 10.67 -9.62
N GLU A 77 5.85 11.61 -9.99
CA GLU A 77 5.49 12.63 -10.99
C GLU A 77 5.60 12.07 -12.40
N SER A 78 6.56 11.17 -12.62
CA SER A 78 6.85 10.60 -13.94
C SER A 78 7.43 9.20 -13.78
N ASP A 79 7.62 8.52 -14.90
CA ASP A 79 8.23 7.19 -14.94
C ASP A 79 9.60 7.15 -14.27
N SER A 80 10.35 8.25 -14.35
CA SER A 80 11.68 8.33 -13.76
C SER A 80 11.66 8.24 -12.23
N ASP A 81 10.52 8.52 -11.60
CA ASP A 81 10.37 8.37 -10.15
C ASP A 81 10.08 6.92 -9.76
N ILE A 82 9.43 6.17 -10.65
CA ILE A 82 9.06 4.78 -10.39
C ILE A 82 10.25 3.83 -10.61
N THR A 83 11.10 4.13 -11.59
CA THR A 83 12.25 3.30 -11.90
C THR A 83 13.17 3.03 -10.69
N PRO A 84 13.52 4.05 -9.88
CA PRO A 84 14.31 3.79 -8.67
C PRO A 84 13.62 2.88 -7.66
N VAL A 85 12.30 2.98 -7.54
CA VAL A 85 11.53 2.11 -6.64
C VAL A 85 11.67 0.66 -7.09
N ALA A 86 11.47 0.40 -8.38
CA ALA A 86 11.61 -0.95 -8.92
C ALA A 86 13.02 -1.48 -8.71
N GLN A 87 14.04 -0.64 -8.91
CA GLN A 87 15.43 -1.05 -8.72
C GLN A 87 15.71 -1.41 -7.27
N GLU A 88 15.22 -0.64 -6.32
CA GLU A 88 15.40 -0.95 -4.90
C GLU A 88 14.72 -2.25 -4.52
N LEU A 89 13.54 -2.53 -5.08
CA LEU A 89 12.86 -3.80 -4.85
C LEU A 89 13.68 -4.98 -5.37
N LEU A 90 14.26 -4.84 -6.56
CA LEU A 90 15.13 -5.87 -7.13
C LEU A 90 16.38 -6.06 -6.27
N ASP A 91 16.96 -4.98 -5.78
CA ASP A 91 18.15 -5.04 -4.93
C ASP A 91 17.86 -5.73 -3.59
N MET A 92 16.62 -5.69 -3.14
CA MET A 92 16.19 -6.42 -1.93
C MET A 92 15.95 -7.91 -2.19
N GLY A 93 16.10 -8.34 -3.43
CA GLY A 93 15.92 -9.75 -3.79
C GLY A 93 14.51 -10.13 -4.22
N LEU A 94 13.63 -9.14 -4.40
CA LEU A 94 12.29 -9.45 -4.89
C LEU A 94 12.29 -9.67 -6.39
N THR A 95 11.34 -10.47 -6.86
CA THR A 95 11.04 -10.60 -8.27
C THR A 95 9.80 -9.78 -8.55
N ILE A 96 9.86 -8.91 -9.55
CA ILE A 96 8.70 -8.11 -9.98
C ILE A 96 8.02 -8.84 -11.14
N ALA A 97 6.83 -9.37 -10.87
CA ALA A 97 6.10 -10.14 -11.87
C ALA A 97 5.30 -9.25 -12.81
N ASP A 98 4.78 -8.13 -12.32
CA ASP A 98 3.92 -7.26 -13.10
C ASP A 98 3.95 -5.85 -12.55
N GLU A 99 3.79 -4.87 -13.43
CA GLU A 99 3.70 -3.45 -13.10
C GLU A 99 2.43 -2.91 -13.73
N VAL A 100 1.50 -2.44 -12.91
CA VAL A 100 0.19 -2.00 -13.36
C VAL A 100 -0.01 -0.54 -12.99
N LEU A 101 -0.26 0.29 -13.99
CA LEU A 101 -0.55 1.71 -13.75
C LEU A 101 -2.00 1.87 -13.35
N VAL A 102 -2.23 2.52 -12.21
CA VAL A 102 -3.58 2.75 -11.69
C VAL A 102 -4.13 4.03 -12.30
N ARG A 103 -5.27 3.92 -12.97
CA ARG A 103 -5.93 5.09 -13.56
C ARG A 103 -6.72 5.88 -12.52
N SER A 104 -7.46 5.18 -11.68
CA SER A 104 -8.20 5.83 -10.61
C SER A 104 -8.35 4.88 -9.43
N HIS A 105 -8.47 5.46 -8.26
CA HIS A 105 -8.71 4.71 -7.03
C HIS A 105 -9.79 5.42 -6.25
N GLU A 106 -10.88 4.71 -6.01
CA GLU A 106 -12.00 5.22 -5.25
C GLU A 106 -12.31 4.27 -4.13
N ALA A 107 -12.56 4.81 -2.96
CA ALA A 107 -12.89 4.00 -1.79
C ALA A 107 -13.88 4.73 -0.92
N THR A 108 -14.74 3.98 -0.24
CA THR A 108 -15.71 4.51 0.68
C THR A 108 -15.42 3.96 2.07
N PRO A 109 -14.75 4.72 2.92
CA PRO A 109 -14.50 4.28 4.29
C PRO A 109 -15.84 4.12 5.01
N PHE A 110 -16.12 2.94 5.52
CA PHE A 110 -17.38 2.62 6.19
C PHE A 110 -18.63 2.75 5.33
N GLY A 111 -18.51 2.98 4.01
CA GLY A 111 -19.65 3.29 3.17
C GLY A 111 -20.85 2.36 3.35
N GLU A 112 -20.59 1.06 3.33
CA GLU A 112 -21.62 0.06 3.50
C GLU A 112 -21.38 -0.84 4.71
N PHE A 113 -20.39 -0.53 5.50
CA PHE A 113 -20.06 -1.28 6.70
C PHE A 113 -21.03 -0.90 7.81
N LYS A 114 -21.79 -1.88 8.28
CA LYS A 114 -22.77 -1.67 9.35
C LYS A 114 -22.15 -2.05 10.67
N THR A 115 -22.12 -1.11 11.60
CA THR A 115 -21.51 -1.28 12.92
C THR A 115 -22.51 -1.49 14.04
N ASP A 116 -23.77 -1.58 13.71
CA ASP A 116 -24.84 -1.80 14.72
C ASP A 116 -24.76 -3.20 15.31
#